data_1df11b86c6228ffb348a87d0273a1915
#
_entry.id   1df11b86c6228ffb348a87d0273a1915
#
_cell.length_a   1.000
_cell.length_b   1.000
_cell.length_c   1.000
_cell.angle_alpha   90.00
_cell.angle_beta   90.00
_cell.angle_gamma   90.00
#
_symmetry.space_group_name_H-M   'P 1'
#
loop_
_entity.id
_entity.type
_entity.pdbx_description
1 polymer ?
#
loop_
_entity_poly.entity_id
_entity_poly.type
_entity_poly.pdbx_seq_one_letter_code
_entity_poly.pdbx_strand_id
1 'polypeptide(L)'
;MFHCNGWCCTWAIAVVGATHVIQRAIVPTEIFAKIEHWGVTHLCGAPTVLNMLAFSPGSDQRRLKQPVSILTGGAAPSSTVIRAMEQMGFTVIHGYGLTETYGPATICYFQNEWASLDQPEMAKRMARQGARYVTVVGLEVVDPATGTTLPADGTSMGEIVTRGNTVMKGYLKNPKATREMFRGGWFRTGDLGVMHPDGYVELKDRAKDIIISGGENISSLEVEEILARHPAVREVAVVAKPDPHWGETPCAFVALREGVEAPSVDGLIQWCKGQMAHFKRPRHIVFCELPRTSTGKVQKFILRDWAKKAPEKMERSG
;
A
#
# COMPACT_ATOMS: atom_id res chain seq x y z
N MET A 1 11.58 13.77 13.14
CA MET A 1 10.15 14.02 12.80
C MET A 1 10.07 14.19 11.30
N PHE A 2 9.28 13.36 10.65
CA PHE A 2 9.29 13.25 9.21
C PHE A 2 7.96 12.63 8.76
N HIS A 3 7.43 12.94 7.58
CA HIS A 3 6.12 12.47 7.12
C HIS A 3 4.98 12.71 8.12
N CYS A 4 3.96 13.42 7.74
CA CYS A 4 2.86 13.83 8.64
C CYS A 4 3.37 14.18 10.05
N ASN A 5 4.51 14.92 10.09
CA ASN A 5 5.17 15.34 11.33
C ASN A 5 5.42 14.18 12.31
N GLY A 6 6.04 13.09 11.82
CA GLY A 6 6.29 11.90 12.60
C GLY A 6 5.03 11.05 12.80
N TRP A 7 4.14 11.00 11.79
CA TRP A 7 2.90 10.23 11.81
C TRP A 7 1.97 10.60 12.97
N CYS A 8 2.00 11.87 13.37
CA CYS A 8 1.30 12.39 14.54
C CYS A 8 1.75 11.78 15.87
N CYS A 9 2.59 10.74 15.86
CA CYS A 9 3.01 10.02 17.07
C CYS A 9 3.79 10.90 18.05
N THR A 10 4.57 11.87 17.54
CA THR A 10 5.29 12.82 18.38
C THR A 10 4.37 13.52 19.37
N TRP A 11 3.22 13.94 18.91
CA TRP A 11 2.21 14.66 19.72
C TRP A 11 1.38 13.69 20.55
N ALA A 12 0.91 12.61 19.92
CA ALA A 12 0.05 11.62 20.58
C ALA A 12 0.73 10.98 21.79
N ILE A 13 2.00 10.56 21.67
CA ILE A 13 2.77 9.95 22.76
C ILE A 13 2.94 10.94 23.91
N ALA A 14 3.23 12.23 23.61
CA ALA A 14 3.34 13.28 24.64
C ALA A 14 2.00 13.55 25.34
N VAL A 15 0.89 13.59 24.61
CA VAL A 15 -0.46 13.84 25.17
C VAL A 15 -0.86 12.75 26.15
N VAL A 16 -0.55 11.48 25.86
CA VAL A 16 -0.88 10.36 26.75
C VAL A 16 0.16 10.09 27.82
N GLY A 17 1.23 10.91 27.91
CA GLY A 17 2.30 10.73 28.89
C GLY A 17 3.14 9.48 28.69
N ALA A 18 3.19 8.93 27.49
CA ALA A 18 3.94 7.72 27.18
C ALA A 18 5.41 8.02 26.85
N THR A 19 6.23 6.97 26.83
CA THR A 19 7.67 7.08 26.59
C THR A 19 8.00 6.90 25.10
N HIS A 20 8.81 7.80 24.55
CA HIS A 20 9.39 7.67 23.22
C HIS A 20 10.63 6.78 23.25
N VAL A 21 10.61 5.68 22.51
CA VAL A 21 11.80 4.86 22.23
C VAL A 21 12.29 5.17 20.81
N ILE A 22 13.33 5.97 20.70
CA ILE A 22 13.83 6.50 19.44
C ILE A 22 14.76 5.51 18.76
N GLN A 23 14.57 5.29 17.47
CA GLN A 23 15.41 4.49 16.60
C GLN A 23 16.08 5.37 15.54
N ARG A 24 17.40 5.27 15.42
CA ARG A 24 18.18 6.08 14.45
C ARG A 24 18.15 5.50 13.04
N ALA A 25 18.19 4.17 12.93
CA ALA A 25 18.18 3.43 11.68
C ALA A 25 17.22 2.24 11.77
N ILE A 26 16.67 1.81 10.64
CA ILE A 26 15.76 0.65 10.58
C ILE A 26 16.63 -0.61 10.53
N VAL A 27 16.93 -1.16 11.70
CA VAL A 27 17.67 -2.41 11.86
C VAL A 27 16.78 -3.40 12.61
N PRO A 28 16.26 -4.46 11.97
CA PRO A 28 15.29 -5.38 12.57
C PRO A 28 15.72 -5.94 13.92
N THR A 29 16.96 -6.40 14.04
CA THR A 29 17.50 -6.97 15.30
C THR A 29 17.48 -5.96 16.44
N GLU A 30 17.81 -4.70 16.17
CA GLU A 30 17.76 -3.63 17.19
C GLU A 30 16.32 -3.28 17.57
N ILE A 31 15.40 -3.29 16.59
CA ILE A 31 13.98 -3.01 16.84
C ILE A 31 13.41 -4.08 17.78
N PHE A 32 13.63 -5.36 17.49
CA PHE A 32 13.18 -6.43 18.38
C PHE A 32 13.81 -6.35 19.77
N ALA A 33 15.11 -6.07 19.86
CA ALA A 33 15.79 -5.89 21.14
C ALA A 33 15.20 -4.74 21.97
N LYS A 34 14.85 -3.61 21.31
CA LYS A 34 14.20 -2.48 21.98
C LYS A 34 12.78 -2.79 22.41
N ILE A 35 12.02 -3.53 21.60
CA ILE A 35 10.67 -3.97 21.97
C ILE A 35 10.74 -4.78 23.29
N GLU A 36 11.66 -5.73 23.39
CA GLU A 36 11.82 -6.55 24.58
C GLU A 36 12.36 -5.76 25.78
N HIS A 37 13.39 -4.94 25.57
CA HIS A 37 14.06 -4.22 26.65
C HIS A 37 13.19 -3.13 27.28
N TRP A 38 12.47 -2.38 26.45
CA TRP A 38 11.65 -1.23 26.88
C TRP A 38 10.15 -1.55 27.02
N GLY A 39 9.74 -2.79 26.73
CA GLY A 39 8.33 -3.16 26.75
C GLY A 39 7.50 -2.32 25.76
N VAL A 40 8.02 -2.08 24.55
CA VAL A 40 7.34 -1.26 23.53
C VAL A 40 6.01 -1.90 23.18
N THR A 41 4.92 -1.12 23.24
CA THR A 41 3.56 -1.57 22.96
C THR A 41 3.05 -1.06 21.62
N HIS A 42 3.60 0.05 21.11
CA HIS A 42 3.17 0.69 19.87
C HIS A 42 4.39 1.14 19.06
N LEU A 43 4.31 0.99 17.75
CA LEU A 43 5.27 1.58 16.82
C LEU A 43 4.58 1.96 15.51
N CYS A 44 5.24 2.76 14.70
CA CYS A 44 4.78 3.09 13.36
C CYS A 44 5.89 2.91 12.35
N GLY A 45 5.52 2.53 11.13
CA GLY A 45 6.46 2.36 10.04
C GLY A 45 5.78 2.21 8.69
N ALA A 46 6.45 2.66 7.63
CA ALA A 46 6.00 2.40 6.27
C ALA A 46 5.99 0.88 5.98
N PRO A 47 5.25 0.40 4.95
CA PRO A 47 5.20 -1.01 4.57
C PRO A 47 6.59 -1.65 4.36
N THR A 48 7.57 -0.85 3.92
CA THR A 48 8.97 -1.29 3.83
C THR A 48 9.54 -1.74 5.17
N VAL A 49 9.19 -1.05 6.26
CA VAL A 49 9.64 -1.42 7.62
C VAL A 49 9.02 -2.76 8.02
N LEU A 50 7.72 -2.93 7.74
CA LEU A 50 7.03 -4.20 7.99
C LEU A 50 7.68 -5.34 7.20
N ASN A 51 7.99 -5.09 5.93
CA ASN A 51 8.68 -6.06 5.06
C ASN A 51 10.06 -6.46 5.64
N MET A 52 10.85 -5.47 6.09
CA MET A 52 12.14 -5.75 6.72
C MET A 52 12.00 -6.56 8.00
N LEU A 53 11.00 -6.27 8.83
CA LEU A 53 10.73 -7.03 10.06
C LEU A 53 10.24 -8.44 9.74
N ALA A 54 9.29 -8.58 8.80
CA ALA A 54 8.66 -9.84 8.45
C ALA A 54 9.61 -10.86 7.81
N PHE A 55 10.58 -10.36 7.01
CA PHE A 55 11.44 -11.21 6.19
C PHE A 55 12.94 -11.06 6.52
N SER A 56 13.29 -10.50 7.69
CA SER A 56 14.66 -10.51 8.15
C SER A 56 15.09 -11.93 8.55
N PRO A 57 16.41 -12.28 8.48
CA PRO A 57 16.87 -13.60 8.88
C PRO A 57 16.38 -13.99 10.29
N GLY A 58 15.79 -15.17 10.42
CA GLY A 58 15.24 -15.68 11.68
C GLY A 58 13.94 -15.02 12.13
N SER A 59 13.27 -14.21 11.30
CA SER A 59 12.00 -13.56 11.66
C SER A 59 10.85 -14.55 11.80
N ASP A 60 10.84 -15.61 11.02
CA ASP A 60 9.85 -16.69 11.02
C ASP A 60 9.78 -17.44 12.36
N GLN A 61 10.87 -17.48 13.11
CA GLN A 61 10.96 -18.09 14.42
C GLN A 61 10.69 -17.12 15.57
N ARG A 62 10.61 -15.82 15.28
CA ARG A 62 10.36 -14.81 16.32
C ARG A 62 8.90 -14.78 16.72
N ARG A 63 8.71 -14.69 18.04
CA ARG A 63 7.39 -14.45 18.66
C ARG A 63 7.56 -13.39 19.74
N LEU A 64 6.76 -12.35 19.67
CA LEU A 64 6.74 -11.32 20.69
C LEU A 64 6.13 -11.88 21.98
N LYS A 65 6.69 -11.52 23.13
CA LYS A 65 6.20 -11.92 24.45
C LYS A 65 4.87 -11.23 24.81
N GLN A 66 4.62 -10.08 24.21
CA GLN A 66 3.39 -9.31 24.37
C GLN A 66 2.96 -8.75 22.99
N PRO A 67 1.65 -8.53 22.75
CA PRO A 67 1.18 -7.91 21.54
C PRO A 67 1.77 -6.51 21.35
N VAL A 68 2.17 -6.18 20.13
CA VAL A 68 2.66 -4.85 19.76
C VAL A 68 1.84 -4.33 18.58
N SER A 69 1.21 -3.17 18.76
CA SER A 69 0.46 -2.51 17.69
C SER A 69 1.42 -1.78 16.75
N ILE A 70 1.29 -2.00 15.44
CA ILE A 70 2.06 -1.27 14.43
C ILE A 70 1.14 -0.52 13.47
N LEU A 71 1.22 0.82 13.50
CA LEU A 71 0.55 1.67 12.54
C LEU A 71 1.38 1.74 11.25
N THR A 72 0.78 1.38 10.14
CA THR A 72 1.40 1.49 8.81
C THR A 72 0.53 2.32 7.86
N GLY A 73 1.17 2.91 6.85
CA GLY A 73 0.48 3.71 5.84
C GLY A 73 1.46 4.29 4.81
N GLY A 74 0.94 5.17 3.97
CA GLY A 74 1.71 5.76 2.87
C GLY A 74 1.80 4.88 1.61
N ALA A 75 1.56 3.58 1.74
CA ALA A 75 1.27 2.60 0.69
C ALA A 75 0.48 1.45 1.34
N ALA A 76 -0.21 0.65 0.54
CA ALA A 76 -0.89 -0.54 1.05
C ALA A 76 0.15 -1.65 1.34
N PRO A 77 0.20 -2.22 2.55
CA PRO A 77 0.97 -3.43 2.80
C PRO A 77 0.27 -4.61 2.12
N SER A 78 1.03 -5.57 1.58
CA SER A 78 0.42 -6.79 1.06
C SER A 78 -0.15 -7.66 2.18
N SER A 79 -1.17 -8.45 1.87
CA SER A 79 -1.77 -9.41 2.81
C SER A 79 -0.74 -10.42 3.34
N THR A 80 0.24 -10.77 2.53
CA THR A 80 1.37 -11.65 2.92
C THR A 80 2.21 -11.04 4.04
N VAL A 81 2.53 -9.75 3.95
CA VAL A 81 3.28 -9.02 4.99
C VAL A 81 2.46 -8.90 6.26
N ILE A 82 1.18 -8.52 6.16
CA ILE A 82 0.27 -8.44 7.31
C ILE A 82 0.25 -9.76 8.06
N ARG A 83 0.01 -10.87 7.36
CA ARG A 83 -0.03 -12.21 7.95
C ARG A 83 1.29 -12.59 8.64
N ALA A 84 2.44 -12.31 8.02
CA ALA A 84 3.74 -12.61 8.62
C ALA A 84 3.96 -11.80 9.91
N MET A 85 3.58 -10.53 9.93
CA MET A 85 3.65 -9.69 11.13
C MET A 85 2.74 -10.19 12.25
N GLU A 86 1.51 -10.57 11.93
CA GLU A 86 0.54 -11.11 12.89
C GLU A 86 1.03 -12.42 13.50
N GLN A 87 1.64 -13.30 12.70
CA GLN A 87 2.27 -14.54 13.19
C GLN A 87 3.38 -14.31 14.20
N MET A 88 4.07 -13.17 14.15
CA MET A 88 5.08 -12.76 15.14
C MET A 88 4.48 -12.12 16.40
N GLY A 89 3.17 -11.79 16.40
CA GLY A 89 2.48 -11.15 17.53
C GLY A 89 2.28 -9.65 17.37
N PHE A 90 2.49 -9.09 16.17
CA PHE A 90 2.10 -7.72 15.88
C PHE A 90 0.60 -7.64 15.55
N THR A 91 -0.02 -6.53 15.96
CA THR A 91 -1.33 -6.13 15.47
C THR A 91 -1.13 -5.03 14.44
N VAL A 92 -1.34 -5.33 13.16
CA VAL A 92 -1.13 -4.35 12.09
C VAL A 92 -2.36 -3.48 11.94
N ILE A 93 -2.18 -2.17 12.06
CA ILE A 93 -3.22 -1.15 11.84
C ILE A 93 -2.87 -0.38 10.58
N HIS A 94 -3.68 -0.48 9.56
CA HIS A 94 -3.48 0.23 8.30
C HIS A 94 -4.20 1.56 8.31
N GLY A 95 -3.48 2.66 8.04
CA GLY A 95 -4.02 4.00 7.88
C GLY A 95 -3.77 4.52 6.46
N TYR A 96 -4.79 5.09 5.84
CA TYR A 96 -4.69 5.79 4.58
C TYR A 96 -4.85 7.30 4.78
N GLY A 97 -4.02 8.04 4.11
CA GLY A 97 -4.06 9.50 4.08
C GLY A 97 -2.92 10.06 3.24
N LEU A 98 -2.96 11.36 3.05
CA LEU A 98 -1.99 12.12 2.26
C LEU A 98 -1.42 13.25 3.13
N THR A 99 -0.34 13.88 2.66
CA THR A 99 0.16 15.11 3.28
C THR A 99 -0.94 16.20 3.30
N GLU A 100 -1.73 16.21 2.25
CA GLU A 100 -2.86 17.10 2.02
C GLU A 100 -4.02 16.89 3.03
N THR A 101 -4.09 15.74 3.70
CA THR A 101 -5.09 15.45 4.75
C THR A 101 -4.54 15.50 6.16
N TYR A 102 -3.25 15.85 6.34
CA TYR A 102 -2.57 15.91 7.63
C TYR A 102 -2.79 14.67 8.50
N GLY A 103 -2.36 13.54 8.03
CA GLY A 103 -2.51 12.27 8.74
C GLY A 103 -3.59 11.38 8.14
N PRO A 104 -4.04 10.38 8.89
CA PRO A 104 -4.97 9.40 8.36
C PRO A 104 -6.34 10.01 8.07
N ALA A 105 -6.82 9.82 6.84
CA ALA A 105 -8.21 10.05 6.46
C ALA A 105 -9.08 8.83 6.79
N THR A 106 -8.47 7.63 6.78
CA THR A 106 -9.11 6.39 7.20
C THR A 106 -8.17 5.55 8.05
N ILE A 107 -8.75 4.69 8.89
CA ILE A 107 -8.03 3.68 9.66
C ILE A 107 -8.78 2.35 9.53
N CYS A 108 -8.04 1.28 9.25
CA CYS A 108 -8.56 -0.08 9.23
C CYS A 108 -8.48 -0.67 10.64
N TYR A 109 -9.58 -0.58 11.37
CA TYR A 109 -9.72 -1.25 12.65
C TYR A 109 -10.29 -2.66 12.44
N PHE A 110 -9.82 -3.61 13.25
CA PHE A 110 -10.42 -4.94 13.33
C PHE A 110 -11.89 -4.82 13.79
N GLN A 111 -12.79 -5.56 13.12
CA GLN A 111 -14.20 -5.67 13.51
C GLN A 111 -14.43 -7.02 14.16
N ASN A 112 -15.21 -7.03 15.23
CA ASN A 112 -15.49 -8.28 15.99
C ASN A 112 -16.10 -9.38 15.12
N GLU A 113 -16.91 -9.01 14.13
CA GLU A 113 -17.52 -9.92 13.17
C GLU A 113 -16.49 -10.66 12.29
N TRP A 114 -15.28 -10.09 12.14
CA TRP A 114 -14.21 -10.70 11.36
C TRP A 114 -13.50 -11.84 12.12
N ALA A 115 -13.70 -11.95 13.44
CA ALA A 115 -13.09 -13.02 14.26
C ALA A 115 -13.50 -14.43 13.82
N SER A 116 -14.65 -14.57 13.16
CA SER A 116 -15.14 -15.85 12.62
C SER A 116 -14.64 -16.18 11.21
N LEU A 117 -13.93 -15.26 10.56
CA LEU A 117 -13.39 -15.47 9.21
C LEU A 117 -12.14 -16.35 9.24
N ASP A 118 -11.87 -17.04 8.13
CA ASP A 118 -10.60 -17.70 7.97
C ASP A 118 -9.45 -16.66 7.84
N GLN A 119 -8.24 -17.10 8.10
CA GLN A 119 -7.07 -16.22 8.09
C GLN A 119 -6.85 -15.48 6.76
N PRO A 120 -7.00 -16.10 5.57
CA PRO A 120 -6.87 -15.40 4.30
C PRO A 120 -7.90 -14.28 4.10
N GLU A 121 -9.16 -14.51 4.43
CA GLU A 121 -10.21 -13.50 4.27
C GLU A 121 -10.04 -12.37 5.31
N MET A 122 -9.67 -12.68 6.55
CA MET A 122 -9.34 -11.69 7.55
C MET A 122 -8.18 -10.78 7.10
N ALA A 123 -7.08 -11.37 6.64
CA ALA A 123 -5.93 -10.61 6.14
C ALA A 123 -6.30 -9.70 4.96
N LYS A 124 -7.17 -10.18 4.05
CA LYS A 124 -7.70 -9.40 2.94
C LYS A 124 -8.52 -8.19 3.43
N ARG A 125 -9.36 -8.36 4.46
CA ARG A 125 -10.11 -7.25 5.03
C ARG A 125 -9.21 -6.26 5.77
N MET A 126 -8.22 -6.75 6.49
CA MET A 126 -7.23 -5.92 7.18
C MET A 126 -6.29 -5.16 6.21
N ALA A 127 -6.16 -5.61 4.97
CA ALA A 127 -5.42 -4.90 3.93
C ALA A 127 -6.16 -3.68 3.34
N ARG A 128 -7.48 -3.54 3.59
CA ARG A 128 -8.24 -2.35 3.18
C ARG A 128 -7.71 -1.10 3.88
N GLN A 129 -8.06 0.07 3.35
CA GLN A 129 -7.62 1.35 3.94
C GLN A 129 -8.49 1.78 5.13
N GLY A 130 -9.63 1.13 5.32
CA GLY A 130 -10.44 1.27 6.51
C GLY A 130 -11.59 2.27 6.41
N ALA A 131 -12.22 2.51 7.55
CA ALA A 131 -13.33 3.43 7.69
C ALA A 131 -12.84 4.87 7.92
N ARG A 132 -13.71 5.84 7.67
CA ARG A 132 -13.48 7.26 7.87
C ARG A 132 -12.96 7.55 9.29
N TYR A 133 -11.83 8.24 9.39
CA TYR A 133 -11.25 8.63 10.66
C TYR A 133 -12.05 9.78 11.32
N VAL A 134 -12.02 9.82 12.65
CA VAL A 134 -12.85 10.75 13.46
C VAL A 134 -12.64 12.24 13.14
N THR A 135 -11.45 12.62 12.67
CA THR A 135 -11.13 14.02 12.33
C THR A 135 -11.60 14.44 10.93
N VAL A 136 -12.07 13.49 10.12
CA VAL A 136 -12.56 13.71 8.76
C VAL A 136 -14.07 13.85 8.77
N VAL A 137 -14.59 14.96 8.25
CA VAL A 137 -16.02 15.27 8.25
C VAL A 137 -16.75 14.45 7.18
N GLY A 138 -16.15 14.30 5.99
CA GLY A 138 -16.72 13.54 4.90
C GLY A 138 -15.66 12.73 4.16
N LEU A 139 -16.03 11.50 3.77
CA LEU A 139 -15.27 10.59 2.94
C LEU A 139 -16.24 9.90 2.00
N GLU A 140 -16.02 10.00 0.71
CA GLU A 140 -16.87 9.39 -0.32
C GLU A 140 -16.03 8.83 -1.46
N VAL A 141 -16.64 7.95 -2.25
CA VAL A 141 -16.15 7.51 -3.55
C VAL A 141 -17.10 8.09 -4.60
N VAL A 142 -16.55 8.87 -5.53
CA VAL A 142 -17.35 9.59 -6.52
C VAL A 142 -16.92 9.24 -7.94
N ASP A 143 -17.86 9.35 -8.88
CA ASP A 143 -17.53 9.31 -10.30
C ASP A 143 -16.58 10.47 -10.64
N PRO A 144 -15.41 10.20 -11.25
CA PRO A 144 -14.41 11.23 -11.49
C PRO A 144 -14.87 12.34 -12.44
N ALA A 145 -15.79 12.05 -13.36
CA ALA A 145 -16.27 13.01 -14.37
C ALA A 145 -17.40 13.89 -13.80
N THR A 146 -18.39 13.28 -13.16
CA THR A 146 -19.61 13.96 -12.69
C THR A 146 -19.49 14.45 -11.25
N GLY A 147 -18.70 13.81 -10.41
CA GLY A 147 -18.62 14.06 -8.97
C GLY A 147 -19.79 13.44 -8.18
N THR A 148 -20.61 12.62 -8.83
CA THR A 148 -21.74 11.92 -8.19
C THR A 148 -21.22 10.81 -7.29
N THR A 149 -21.72 10.70 -6.07
CA THR A 149 -21.39 9.63 -5.12
C THR A 149 -21.80 8.28 -5.70
N LEU A 150 -20.88 7.32 -5.66
CA LEU A 150 -21.10 5.96 -6.13
C LEU A 150 -21.66 5.06 -5.01
N PRO A 151 -22.34 3.94 -5.35
CA PRO A 151 -22.84 3.00 -4.39
C PRO A 151 -21.71 2.39 -3.53
N ALA A 152 -22.01 2.14 -2.25
CA ALA A 152 -21.13 1.42 -1.34
C ALA A 152 -21.33 -0.11 -1.49
N ASP A 153 -20.99 -0.66 -2.66
CA ASP A 153 -21.20 -2.06 -3.04
C ASP A 153 -19.93 -2.89 -3.10
N GLY A 154 -18.75 -2.25 -2.83
CA GLY A 154 -17.43 -2.88 -2.90
C GLY A 154 -16.94 -3.14 -4.33
N THR A 155 -17.67 -2.68 -5.36
CA THR A 155 -17.36 -2.92 -6.79
C THR A 155 -17.34 -1.66 -7.62
N SER A 156 -18.21 -0.69 -7.33
CA SER A 156 -18.30 0.59 -8.04
C SER A 156 -17.05 1.43 -7.76
N MET A 157 -16.14 1.45 -8.74
CA MET A 157 -14.86 2.14 -8.63
C MET A 157 -14.98 3.62 -9.01
N GLY A 158 -14.49 4.50 -8.16
CA GLY A 158 -14.42 5.93 -8.38
C GLY A 158 -13.27 6.59 -7.67
N GLU A 159 -13.22 7.91 -7.69
CA GLU A 159 -12.20 8.68 -6.99
C GLU A 159 -12.59 8.87 -5.52
N ILE A 160 -11.65 8.59 -4.63
CA ILE A 160 -11.80 8.87 -3.20
C ILE A 160 -11.71 10.38 -3.00
N VAL A 161 -12.73 10.95 -2.35
CA VAL A 161 -12.76 12.37 -2.00
C VAL A 161 -12.98 12.55 -0.50
N THR A 162 -12.40 13.60 0.04
CA THR A 162 -12.49 13.86 1.48
C THR A 162 -12.67 15.34 1.78
N ARG A 163 -13.27 15.64 2.94
CA ARG A 163 -13.36 17.00 3.48
C ARG A 163 -13.28 16.97 5.00
N GLY A 164 -12.74 18.04 5.56
CA GLY A 164 -12.60 18.19 7.02
C GLY A 164 -11.57 19.24 7.38
N ASN A 165 -11.44 19.53 8.66
CA ASN A 165 -10.52 20.56 9.17
C ASN A 165 -9.04 20.15 9.02
N THR A 166 -8.75 18.87 8.81
CA THR A 166 -7.39 18.37 8.58
C THR A 166 -6.96 18.45 7.12
N VAL A 167 -7.91 18.71 6.20
CA VAL A 167 -7.59 18.89 4.79
C VAL A 167 -6.91 20.24 4.58
N MET A 168 -5.83 20.25 3.80
CA MET A 168 -5.05 21.46 3.50
C MET A 168 -5.92 22.60 2.93
N LYS A 169 -5.50 23.84 3.12
CA LYS A 169 -6.10 25.00 2.45
C LYS A 169 -5.77 25.09 0.96
N GLY A 170 -4.67 24.48 0.56
CA GLY A 170 -4.20 24.49 -0.82
C GLY A 170 -2.68 24.35 -0.95
N TYR A 171 -2.21 24.27 -2.17
CA TYR A 171 -0.77 24.23 -2.51
C TYR A 171 -0.16 25.64 -2.48
N LEU A 172 0.99 25.77 -1.81
CA LEU A 172 1.70 27.02 -1.66
C LEU A 172 2.04 27.64 -3.04
N LYS A 173 1.59 28.89 -3.25
CA LYS A 173 1.81 29.65 -4.48
C LYS A 173 1.36 28.93 -5.77
N ASN A 174 0.45 27.96 -5.66
CA ASN A 174 -0.08 27.22 -6.82
C ASN A 174 -1.62 27.19 -6.80
N PRO A 175 -2.27 28.33 -7.08
CA PRO A 175 -3.73 28.43 -7.07
C PRO A 175 -4.39 27.57 -8.17
N LYS A 176 -3.68 27.30 -9.27
CA LYS A 176 -4.19 26.44 -10.35
C LYS A 176 -4.36 25.01 -9.86
N ALA A 177 -3.31 24.39 -9.35
CA ALA A 177 -3.38 23.04 -8.79
C ALA A 177 -4.38 22.96 -7.63
N THR A 178 -4.45 24.00 -6.77
CA THR A 178 -5.43 24.03 -5.68
C THR A 178 -6.86 23.95 -6.22
N ARG A 179 -7.22 24.75 -7.23
CA ARG A 179 -8.57 24.72 -7.81
C ARG A 179 -8.88 23.38 -8.51
N GLU A 180 -7.89 22.74 -9.12
CA GLU A 180 -8.05 21.45 -9.77
C GLU A 180 -8.38 20.33 -8.76
N MET A 181 -7.77 20.39 -7.56
CA MET A 181 -7.95 19.38 -6.52
C MET A 181 -9.17 19.63 -5.62
N PHE A 182 -9.77 20.81 -5.67
CA PHE A 182 -10.97 21.12 -4.88
C PHE A 182 -12.17 21.37 -5.79
N ARG A 183 -13.22 20.55 -5.64
CA ARG A 183 -14.50 20.72 -6.36
C ARG A 183 -15.67 20.51 -5.39
N GLY A 184 -16.63 21.42 -5.40
CA GLY A 184 -17.84 21.31 -4.56
C GLY A 184 -17.57 21.18 -3.07
N GLY A 185 -16.44 21.74 -2.56
CA GLY A 185 -16.05 21.63 -1.16
C GLY A 185 -15.37 20.31 -0.78
N TRP A 186 -15.07 19.45 -1.76
CA TRP A 186 -14.34 18.21 -1.58
C TRP A 186 -12.92 18.33 -2.10
N PHE A 187 -11.97 17.76 -1.36
CA PHE A 187 -10.62 17.52 -1.82
C PHE A 187 -10.57 16.19 -2.58
N ARG A 188 -10.08 16.24 -3.80
CA ARG A 188 -9.90 15.10 -4.69
C ARG A 188 -8.51 14.50 -4.47
N THR A 189 -8.46 13.25 -4.07
CA THR A 189 -7.18 12.62 -3.68
C THR A 189 -6.34 12.16 -4.87
N GLY A 190 -6.96 11.95 -6.03
CA GLY A 190 -6.34 11.32 -7.19
C GLY A 190 -6.15 9.81 -7.01
N ASP A 191 -6.66 9.24 -5.92
CA ASP A 191 -6.64 7.81 -5.64
C ASP A 191 -8.02 7.21 -5.99
N LEU A 192 -8.02 6.08 -6.69
CA LEU A 192 -9.23 5.35 -7.07
C LEU A 192 -9.47 4.22 -6.09
N GLY A 193 -10.73 4.02 -5.75
CA GLY A 193 -11.12 2.99 -4.81
C GLY A 193 -12.60 2.64 -4.89
N VAL A 194 -13.00 1.75 -4.03
CA VAL A 194 -14.39 1.36 -3.82
C VAL A 194 -14.78 1.57 -2.37
N MET A 195 -16.07 1.86 -2.14
CA MET A 195 -16.66 1.89 -0.81
C MET A 195 -17.38 0.56 -0.56
N HIS A 196 -17.06 -0.13 0.52
CA HIS A 196 -17.75 -1.35 0.92
C HIS A 196 -19.03 -1.03 1.73
N PRO A 197 -20.01 -1.96 1.79
CA PRO A 197 -21.24 -1.78 2.57
C PRO A 197 -21.00 -1.51 4.06
N ASP A 198 -19.88 -1.97 4.61
CA ASP A 198 -19.46 -1.74 6.00
C ASP A 198 -18.77 -0.37 6.23
N GLY A 199 -18.74 0.49 5.20
CA GLY A 199 -18.14 1.82 5.26
C GLY A 199 -16.61 1.84 5.14
N TYR A 200 -16.00 0.72 4.81
CA TYR A 200 -14.56 0.61 4.58
C TYR A 200 -14.22 0.96 3.13
N VAL A 201 -13.22 1.82 2.97
CA VAL A 201 -12.64 2.11 1.65
C VAL A 201 -11.58 1.07 1.34
N GLU A 202 -11.57 0.61 0.11
CA GLU A 202 -10.48 -0.18 -0.46
C GLU A 202 -9.89 0.56 -1.65
N LEU A 203 -8.62 0.95 -1.54
CA LEU A 203 -7.86 1.57 -2.61
C LEU A 203 -7.60 0.55 -3.72
N LYS A 204 -7.94 0.91 -4.94
CA LYS A 204 -7.69 0.06 -6.11
C LYS A 204 -6.45 0.47 -6.87
N ASP A 205 -6.23 1.76 -7.05
CA ASP A 205 -4.98 2.31 -7.61
C ASP A 205 -4.97 3.85 -7.50
N ARG A 206 -3.89 4.45 -8.00
CA ARG A 206 -3.90 5.86 -8.36
C ARG A 206 -4.43 6.04 -9.78
N ALA A 207 -5.17 7.11 -10.02
CA ALA A 207 -5.70 7.41 -11.35
C ALA A 207 -4.61 7.41 -12.45
N LYS A 208 -3.40 7.87 -12.10
CA LYS A 208 -2.23 7.91 -13.00
C LYS A 208 -1.47 6.58 -13.12
N ASP A 209 -1.77 5.59 -12.28
CA ASP A 209 -1.08 4.29 -12.22
C ASP A 209 -1.95 3.16 -12.81
N ILE A 210 -3.23 3.42 -13.09
CA ILE A 210 -4.10 2.52 -13.85
C ILE A 210 -3.46 2.27 -15.22
N ILE A 211 -3.43 1.00 -15.60
CA ILE A 211 -2.91 0.54 -16.88
C ILE A 211 -4.10 0.32 -17.81
N ILE A 212 -4.11 0.98 -18.96
CA ILE A 212 -5.20 0.88 -19.93
C ILE A 212 -4.79 -0.05 -21.07
N SER A 213 -5.21 -1.31 -20.97
CA SER A 213 -4.83 -2.36 -21.93
C SER A 213 -6.03 -2.80 -22.76
N GLY A 214 -6.01 -2.51 -24.06
CA GLY A 214 -7.11 -2.85 -24.98
C GLY A 214 -8.46 -2.23 -24.58
N GLY A 215 -8.44 -1.06 -23.92
CA GLY A 215 -9.63 -0.39 -23.40
C GLY A 215 -10.08 -0.82 -22.00
N GLU A 216 -9.45 -1.83 -21.43
CA GLU A 216 -9.74 -2.32 -20.07
C GLU A 216 -8.82 -1.67 -19.04
N ASN A 217 -9.37 -1.30 -17.89
CA ASN A 217 -8.64 -0.75 -16.77
C ASN A 217 -8.05 -1.86 -15.90
N ILE A 218 -6.73 -1.86 -15.73
CA ILE A 218 -6.01 -2.80 -14.89
C ILE A 218 -5.42 -2.07 -13.70
N SER A 219 -5.78 -2.48 -12.50
CA SER A 219 -5.14 -2.01 -11.27
C SER A 219 -3.74 -2.58 -11.17
N SER A 220 -2.73 -1.72 -11.04
CA SER A 220 -1.36 -2.14 -10.78
C SER A 220 -1.25 -2.84 -9.42
N LEU A 221 -2.01 -2.38 -8.42
CA LEU A 221 -2.01 -2.96 -7.07
C LEU A 221 -2.62 -4.38 -7.04
N GLU A 222 -3.64 -4.66 -7.86
CA GLU A 222 -4.22 -6.01 -7.96
C GLU A 222 -3.18 -7.01 -8.48
N VAL A 223 -2.41 -6.61 -9.50
CA VAL A 223 -1.36 -7.45 -10.06
C VAL A 223 -0.20 -7.64 -9.07
N GLU A 224 0.20 -6.56 -8.38
CA GLU A 224 1.22 -6.58 -7.33
C GLU A 224 0.84 -7.54 -6.20
N GLU A 225 -0.40 -7.48 -5.73
CA GLU A 225 -0.88 -8.34 -4.63
C GLU A 225 -0.79 -9.83 -4.98
N ILE A 226 -1.11 -10.21 -6.20
CA ILE A 226 -1.05 -11.62 -6.65
C ILE A 226 0.40 -12.08 -6.79
N LEU A 227 1.27 -11.27 -7.37
CA LEU A 227 2.69 -11.58 -7.49
C LEU A 227 3.40 -11.64 -6.12
N ALA A 228 3.02 -10.77 -5.18
CA ALA A 228 3.59 -10.75 -3.83
C ALA A 228 3.31 -12.01 -3.01
N ARG A 229 2.29 -12.81 -3.38
CA ARG A 229 2.01 -14.11 -2.76
C ARG A 229 2.97 -15.22 -3.19
N HIS A 230 3.73 -15.01 -4.26
CA HIS A 230 4.69 -16.02 -4.71
C HIS A 230 5.85 -16.15 -3.70
N PRO A 231 6.24 -17.39 -3.28
CA PRO A 231 7.22 -17.59 -2.21
C PRO A 231 8.58 -16.93 -2.44
N ALA A 232 9.02 -16.85 -3.70
CA ALA A 232 10.30 -16.24 -4.06
C ALA A 232 10.25 -14.70 -4.15
N VAL A 233 9.06 -14.08 -4.15
CA VAL A 233 8.91 -12.64 -4.29
C VAL A 233 9.03 -11.98 -2.92
N ARG A 234 10.00 -11.05 -2.79
CA ARG A 234 10.12 -10.17 -1.64
C ARG A 234 9.23 -8.94 -1.79
N GLU A 235 9.29 -8.33 -2.97
CA GLU A 235 8.53 -7.15 -3.33
C GLU A 235 8.30 -7.09 -4.84
N VAL A 236 7.27 -6.37 -5.22
CA VAL A 236 6.92 -6.16 -6.63
C VAL A 236 6.32 -4.78 -6.82
N ALA A 237 6.58 -4.18 -7.96
CA ALA A 237 5.91 -2.97 -8.42
C ALA A 237 5.52 -3.15 -9.89
N VAL A 238 4.28 -2.79 -10.22
CA VAL A 238 3.74 -2.92 -11.57
C VAL A 238 3.45 -1.54 -12.14
N VAL A 239 3.83 -1.33 -13.37
CA VAL A 239 3.60 -0.09 -14.11
C VAL A 239 3.13 -0.39 -15.53
N ALA A 240 2.53 0.60 -16.17
CA ALA A 240 2.22 0.55 -17.57
C ALA A 240 3.51 0.53 -18.41
N LYS A 241 3.57 -0.38 -19.39
CA LYS A 241 4.53 -0.38 -20.50
C LYS A 241 3.78 -0.11 -21.78
N PRO A 242 4.22 0.82 -22.64
CA PRO A 242 3.63 1.02 -23.96
C PRO A 242 3.65 -0.28 -24.78
N ASP A 243 2.55 -0.59 -25.43
CA ASP A 243 2.37 -1.77 -26.28
C ASP A 243 1.68 -1.35 -27.59
N PRO A 244 2.24 -1.68 -28.76
CA PRO A 244 1.71 -1.24 -30.05
C PRO A 244 0.33 -1.81 -30.38
N HIS A 245 -0.05 -2.94 -29.79
CA HIS A 245 -1.33 -3.60 -30.05
C HIS A 245 -2.41 -3.23 -29.00
N TRP A 246 -2.01 -3.16 -27.72
CA TRP A 246 -2.92 -2.97 -26.60
C TRP A 246 -2.94 -1.54 -26.05
N GLY A 247 -2.09 -0.64 -26.58
CA GLY A 247 -1.85 0.68 -26.01
C GLY A 247 -0.89 0.60 -24.84
N GLU A 248 -1.30 -0.09 -23.79
CA GLU A 248 -0.45 -0.38 -22.62
C GLU A 248 -0.57 -1.84 -22.22
N THR A 249 0.43 -2.35 -21.48
CA THR A 249 0.41 -3.68 -20.87
C THR A 249 1.11 -3.64 -19.51
N PRO A 250 0.70 -4.50 -18.54
CA PRO A 250 1.37 -4.57 -17.25
C PRO A 250 2.82 -5.05 -17.39
N CYS A 251 3.74 -4.29 -16.77
CA CYS A 251 5.15 -4.63 -16.62
C CYS A 251 5.48 -4.71 -15.13
N ALA A 252 5.88 -5.89 -14.65
CA ALA A 252 6.20 -6.14 -13.26
C ALA A 252 7.71 -6.06 -13.02
N PHE A 253 8.12 -5.27 -12.04
CA PHE A 253 9.48 -5.22 -11.51
C PHE A 253 9.49 -5.96 -10.18
N VAL A 254 10.31 -7.00 -10.08
CA VAL A 254 10.27 -7.98 -8.99
C VAL A 254 11.61 -8.04 -8.27
N ALA A 255 11.61 -7.77 -6.98
CA ALA A 255 12.72 -8.04 -6.08
C ALA A 255 12.53 -9.41 -5.41
N LEU A 256 13.54 -10.26 -5.51
CA LEU A 256 13.49 -11.62 -4.97
C LEU A 256 13.96 -11.66 -3.51
N ARG A 257 13.54 -12.69 -2.80
CA ARG A 257 14.05 -13.00 -1.45
C ARG A 257 15.47 -13.55 -1.56
N GLU A 258 16.28 -13.24 -0.58
CA GLU A 258 17.63 -13.78 -0.46
C GLU A 258 17.60 -15.29 -0.19
N GLY A 259 18.53 -16.02 -0.80
CA GLY A 259 18.66 -17.47 -0.60
C GLY A 259 17.58 -18.33 -1.23
N VAL A 260 16.67 -17.75 -2.02
CA VAL A 260 15.61 -18.49 -2.73
C VAL A 260 15.96 -18.60 -4.21
N GLU A 261 15.75 -19.78 -4.80
CA GLU A 261 15.90 -19.99 -6.23
C GLU A 261 14.97 -19.06 -7.02
N ALA A 262 15.52 -18.34 -7.98
CA ALA A 262 14.75 -17.40 -8.76
C ALA A 262 13.82 -18.14 -9.74
N PRO A 263 12.52 -17.86 -9.73
CA PRO A 263 11.60 -18.41 -10.72
C PRO A 263 11.95 -17.86 -12.10
N SER A 264 11.57 -18.61 -13.14
CA SER A 264 11.61 -18.08 -14.50
C SER A 264 10.52 -17.01 -14.70
N VAL A 265 10.71 -16.13 -15.69
CA VAL A 265 9.69 -15.16 -16.09
C VAL A 265 8.37 -15.86 -16.42
N ASP A 266 8.44 -16.93 -17.24
CA ASP A 266 7.26 -17.72 -17.60
C ASP A 266 6.61 -18.38 -16.37
N GLY A 267 7.41 -18.83 -15.40
CA GLY A 267 6.92 -19.39 -14.12
C GLY A 267 6.08 -18.39 -13.34
N LEU A 268 6.51 -17.14 -13.23
CA LEU A 268 5.73 -16.08 -12.57
C LEU A 268 4.48 -15.67 -13.37
N ILE A 269 4.55 -15.67 -14.70
CA ILE A 269 3.36 -15.44 -15.55
C ILE A 269 2.34 -16.57 -15.35
N GLN A 270 2.80 -17.83 -15.30
CA GLN A 270 1.93 -18.98 -15.02
C GLN A 270 1.36 -18.95 -13.61
N TRP A 271 2.12 -18.47 -12.62
CA TRP A 271 1.61 -18.25 -11.25
C TRP A 271 0.35 -17.39 -11.24
N CYS A 272 0.30 -16.36 -12.09
CA CYS A 272 -0.87 -15.48 -12.22
C CYS A 272 -2.08 -16.17 -12.87
N LYS A 273 -1.88 -17.33 -13.52
CA LYS A 273 -2.95 -18.06 -14.21
C LYS A 273 -3.95 -18.63 -13.21
N GLY A 274 -5.23 -18.34 -13.41
CA GLY A 274 -6.29 -18.77 -12.52
C GLY A 274 -6.52 -17.85 -11.31
N GLN A 275 -5.62 -16.89 -11.06
CA GLN A 275 -5.76 -15.92 -9.95
C GLN A 275 -6.22 -14.54 -10.42
N MET A 276 -6.06 -14.23 -11.71
CA MET A 276 -6.54 -13.00 -12.35
C MET A 276 -6.98 -13.25 -13.79
N ALA A 277 -7.78 -12.33 -14.33
CA ALA A 277 -8.17 -12.36 -15.73
C ALA A 277 -6.95 -12.32 -16.67
N HIS A 278 -7.06 -12.96 -17.84
CA HIS A 278 -5.94 -13.11 -18.77
C HIS A 278 -5.30 -11.77 -19.16
N PHE A 279 -6.10 -10.75 -19.43
CA PHE A 279 -5.64 -9.42 -19.86
C PHE A 279 -4.91 -8.65 -18.76
N LYS A 280 -5.12 -8.98 -17.47
CA LYS A 280 -4.44 -8.36 -16.33
C LYS A 280 -3.05 -8.91 -16.06
N ARG A 281 -2.69 -10.07 -16.62
CA ARG A 281 -1.40 -10.71 -16.34
C ARG A 281 -0.26 -9.87 -16.90
N PRO A 282 0.85 -9.72 -16.16
CA PRO A 282 2.01 -9.03 -16.67
C PRO A 282 2.58 -9.80 -17.88
N ARG A 283 2.86 -9.07 -18.95
CA ARG A 283 3.54 -9.61 -20.13
C ARG A 283 5.05 -9.50 -20.01
N HIS A 284 5.52 -8.59 -19.16
CA HIS A 284 6.92 -8.32 -18.93
C HIS A 284 7.20 -8.41 -17.44
N ILE A 285 8.25 -9.14 -17.07
CA ILE A 285 8.75 -9.25 -15.70
C ILE A 285 10.24 -8.96 -15.73
N VAL A 286 10.67 -8.04 -14.86
CA VAL A 286 12.06 -7.60 -14.71
C VAL A 286 12.49 -7.87 -13.28
N PHE A 287 13.52 -8.67 -13.09
CA PHE A 287 14.10 -8.90 -11.77
C PHE A 287 15.09 -7.79 -11.43
N CYS A 288 14.83 -7.03 -10.40
CA CYS A 288 15.69 -5.92 -9.94
C CYS A 288 15.36 -5.49 -8.52
N GLU A 289 16.25 -4.71 -7.91
CA GLU A 289 15.92 -3.93 -6.72
C GLU A 289 15.03 -2.74 -7.11
N LEU A 290 14.03 -2.46 -6.29
CA LEU A 290 13.08 -1.40 -6.56
C LEU A 290 13.62 -0.03 -6.13
N PRO A 291 13.61 1.00 -7.01
CA PRO A 291 14.03 2.34 -6.67
C PRO A 291 13.09 2.96 -5.64
N ARG A 292 13.67 3.59 -4.60
CA ARG A 292 12.91 4.13 -3.47
C ARG A 292 13.22 5.58 -3.19
N THR A 293 12.25 6.26 -2.63
CA THR A 293 12.47 7.55 -1.96
C THR A 293 13.19 7.33 -0.64
N SER A 294 13.70 8.41 -0.04
CA SER A 294 14.25 8.39 1.33
C SER A 294 13.24 7.91 2.39
N THR A 295 11.95 7.92 2.06
CA THR A 295 10.85 7.45 2.91
C THR A 295 10.51 5.98 2.71
N GLY A 296 11.20 5.29 1.80
CA GLY A 296 10.97 3.88 1.47
C GLY A 296 9.86 3.62 0.45
N LYS A 297 9.19 4.65 -0.11
CA LYS A 297 8.20 4.47 -1.18
C LYS A 297 8.86 4.12 -2.50
N VAL A 298 8.30 3.14 -3.21
CA VAL A 298 8.73 2.79 -4.57
C VAL A 298 8.46 3.96 -5.53
N GLN A 299 9.48 4.31 -6.32
CA GLN A 299 9.42 5.39 -7.29
C GLN A 299 8.93 4.87 -8.65
N LYS A 300 7.60 4.63 -8.77
CA LYS A 300 6.99 4.12 -10.01
C LYS A 300 7.30 4.96 -11.25
N PHE A 301 7.56 6.25 -11.11
CA PHE A 301 7.93 7.08 -12.25
C PHE A 301 9.26 6.65 -12.89
N ILE A 302 10.26 6.22 -12.08
CA ILE A 302 11.51 5.64 -12.57
C ILE A 302 11.23 4.31 -13.27
N LEU A 303 10.41 3.47 -12.66
CA LEU A 303 10.05 2.16 -13.24
C LEU A 303 9.31 2.30 -14.58
N ARG A 304 8.47 3.34 -14.76
CA ARG A 304 7.86 3.64 -16.05
C ARG A 304 8.88 3.99 -17.13
N ASP A 305 9.93 4.72 -16.76
CA ASP A 305 11.00 5.02 -17.70
C ASP A 305 11.86 3.78 -18.02
N TRP A 306 12.04 2.88 -17.08
CA TRP A 306 12.68 1.59 -17.32
C TRP A 306 11.80 0.69 -18.20
N ALA A 307 10.49 0.64 -17.95
CA ALA A 307 9.56 -0.15 -18.74
C ALA A 307 9.54 0.21 -20.22
N LYS A 308 9.66 1.51 -20.56
CA LYS A 308 9.78 1.98 -21.95
C LYS A 308 11.01 1.42 -22.67
N LYS A 309 12.09 1.17 -21.93
CA LYS A 309 13.39 0.70 -22.45
C LYS A 309 13.56 -0.82 -22.34
N ALA A 310 12.71 -1.49 -21.57
CA ALA A 310 12.79 -2.94 -21.37
C ALA A 310 12.49 -3.66 -22.68
N PRO A 311 13.36 -4.60 -23.12
CA PRO A 311 13.14 -5.41 -24.32
C PRO A 311 11.88 -6.27 -24.18
N GLU A 312 11.35 -6.76 -25.31
CA GLU A 312 10.11 -7.57 -25.33
C GLU A 312 10.24 -8.90 -24.57
N LYS A 313 11.45 -9.43 -24.47
CA LYS A 313 11.79 -10.58 -23.58
C LYS A 313 13.15 -10.29 -22.94
N MET A 314 13.19 -10.18 -21.64
CA MET A 314 14.46 -10.18 -20.89
C MET A 314 14.73 -11.59 -20.35
N GLU A 315 15.65 -12.29 -21.01
CA GLU A 315 16.46 -13.32 -20.38
C GLU A 315 17.54 -12.61 -19.52
N ARG A 316 17.90 -13.20 -18.39
CA ARG A 316 18.92 -12.69 -17.47
C ARG A 316 20.19 -12.30 -18.22
N SER A 317 20.64 -11.06 -18.10
CA SER A 317 22.08 -10.78 -18.17
C SER A 317 22.71 -11.32 -16.87
N GLY A 318 23.62 -12.28 -17.03
CA GLY A 318 24.35 -12.98 -15.99
C GLY A 318 25.20 -12.06 -15.10
#